data_0bb3b3aded3d9b15445fb75d3ca67cbf
#
_entry.id   0bb3b3aded3d9b15445fb75d3ca67cbf
#
_cell.length_a   1.000
_cell.length_b   1.000
_cell.length_c   1.000
_cell.angle_alpha   90.00
_cell.angle_beta   90.00
_cell.angle_gamma   90.00
#
_symmetry.space_group_name_H-M   'P 1'
#
loop_
_entity.id
_entity.type
_entity.pdbx_description
1 polymer ?
#
loop_
_entity_poly.entity_id
_entity_poly.type
_entity_poly.pdbx_seq_one_letter_code
_entity_poly.pdbx_strand_id
1 'polypeptide(L)'
;VIPNLLNGGWRQLPFEPFRDGVEICHLHRDTTGATDSPHWALLRYAPGARVPEHLHTGLETILVLEGAQGDAFGTYEAGTMVLNAEGSRHAVYAAQGCVVLIQWQRPVQILDGS
;
A
#
# COMPACT_ATOMS: atom_id res chain seq x y z
N VAL A 1 16.02 -1.90 -11.50
CA VAL A 1 15.81 -0.48 -11.76
C VAL A 1 14.41 -0.28 -12.33
N ILE A 2 13.66 0.67 -11.79
CA ILE A 2 12.30 0.99 -12.23
C ILE A 2 12.26 2.48 -12.58
N PRO A 3 12.37 2.82 -13.87
CA PRO A 3 12.40 4.22 -14.28
C PRO A 3 11.02 4.85 -14.32
N ASN A 4 10.99 6.17 -14.24
CA ASN A 4 9.79 6.99 -14.42
C ASN A 4 8.63 6.66 -13.48
N LEU A 5 8.94 6.20 -12.28
CA LEU A 5 7.93 5.74 -11.34
C LEU A 5 6.89 6.83 -11.02
N LEU A 6 7.33 8.09 -10.89
CA LEU A 6 6.44 9.22 -10.60
C LEU A 6 5.64 9.68 -11.82
N ASN A 7 5.97 9.20 -13.00
CA ASN A 7 5.31 9.61 -14.25
C ASN A 7 4.64 8.42 -14.94
N GLY A 8 4.13 7.48 -14.17
CA GLY A 8 3.37 6.37 -14.71
C GLY A 8 4.19 5.17 -15.13
N GLY A 9 5.47 5.13 -14.79
CA GLY A 9 6.31 3.96 -15.11
C GLY A 9 5.82 2.67 -14.49
N TRP A 10 4.96 2.74 -13.47
CA TRP A 10 4.35 1.58 -12.86
C TRP A 10 3.33 0.87 -13.77
N ARG A 11 2.81 1.53 -14.81
CA ARG A 11 1.75 0.97 -15.65
C ARG A 11 2.16 -0.31 -16.38
N GLN A 12 3.44 -0.46 -16.65
CA GLN A 12 3.95 -1.61 -17.40
C GLN A 12 4.44 -2.74 -16.51
N LEU A 13 4.33 -2.59 -15.19
CA LEU A 13 4.78 -3.60 -14.25
C LEU A 13 3.72 -4.69 -14.07
N PRO A 14 4.14 -5.91 -13.69
CA PRO A 14 3.21 -7.04 -13.57
C PRO A 14 2.43 -6.97 -12.26
N PHE A 15 1.23 -6.43 -12.32
CA PHE A 15 0.30 -6.45 -11.19
C PHE A 15 -0.48 -7.75 -11.19
N GLU A 16 -0.79 -8.23 -9.99
CA GLU A 16 -1.62 -9.42 -9.79
C GLU A 16 -2.67 -9.13 -8.72
N PRO A 17 -3.76 -9.90 -8.67
CA PRO A 17 -4.78 -9.71 -7.65
C PRO A 17 -4.19 -9.86 -6.25
N PHE A 18 -4.60 -8.99 -5.34
CA PHE A 18 -4.16 -9.00 -3.95
C PHE A 18 -5.35 -9.17 -3.00
N ARG A 19 -6.36 -8.34 -3.16
CA ARG A 19 -7.63 -8.39 -2.45
C ARG A 19 -8.66 -7.62 -3.28
N ASP A 20 -9.92 -7.60 -2.83
CA ASP A 20 -10.98 -6.92 -3.57
C ASP A 20 -10.60 -5.49 -3.91
N GLY A 21 -10.59 -5.20 -5.22
CA GLY A 21 -10.30 -3.87 -5.72
C GLY A 21 -8.85 -3.45 -5.63
N VAL A 22 -7.94 -4.32 -5.17
CA VAL A 22 -6.53 -3.99 -5.00
C VAL A 22 -5.66 -5.01 -5.69
N GLU A 23 -4.74 -4.51 -6.51
CA GLU A 23 -3.71 -5.32 -7.14
C GLU A 23 -2.35 -4.99 -6.56
N ILE A 24 -1.42 -5.94 -6.62
CA ILE A 24 -0.08 -5.80 -6.07
C ILE A 24 0.97 -6.14 -7.11
N CYS A 25 2.05 -5.38 -7.12
CA CYS A 25 3.26 -5.72 -7.82
C CYS A 25 4.38 -5.81 -6.77
N HIS A 26 4.89 -7.01 -6.55
CA HIS A 26 5.98 -7.21 -5.59
C HIS A 26 7.28 -6.66 -6.18
N LEU A 27 7.95 -5.77 -5.47
CA LEU A 27 9.23 -5.21 -5.90
C LEU A 27 10.40 -5.90 -5.21
N HIS A 28 10.25 -6.19 -3.92
CA HIS A 28 11.26 -6.91 -3.16
C HIS A 28 10.60 -7.55 -1.95
N ARG A 29 10.84 -8.83 -1.75
CA ARG A 29 10.39 -9.54 -0.55
C ARG A 29 11.37 -10.69 -0.28
N ASP A 30 11.53 -10.99 1.01
CA ASP A 30 12.34 -12.11 1.43
C ASP A 30 11.53 -13.40 1.26
N THR A 31 12.07 -14.35 0.52
CA THR A 31 11.44 -15.64 0.29
C THR A 31 11.95 -16.72 1.24
N THR A 32 12.82 -16.36 2.18
CA THR A 32 13.40 -17.32 3.13
C THR A 32 12.50 -17.62 4.31
N GLY A 33 11.36 -16.92 4.44
CA GLY A 33 10.43 -17.10 5.54
C GLY A 33 10.73 -16.23 6.76
N ALA A 34 11.73 -15.35 6.69
CA ALA A 34 11.99 -14.41 7.78
C ALA A 34 10.84 -13.41 7.90
N THR A 35 10.29 -13.27 9.11
CA THR A 35 9.11 -12.42 9.34
C THR A 35 9.46 -10.96 9.52
N ASP A 36 10.74 -10.64 9.74
CA ASP A 36 11.20 -9.27 9.98
C ASP A 36 11.82 -8.60 8.77
N SER A 37 11.78 -9.27 7.62
CA SER A 37 12.35 -8.70 6.40
C SER A 37 11.39 -7.70 5.77
N PRO A 38 11.88 -6.52 5.39
CA PRO A 38 11.03 -5.53 4.72
C PRO A 38 10.49 -6.07 3.39
N HIS A 39 9.26 -5.71 3.10
CA HIS A 39 8.60 -6.05 1.86
C HIS A 39 8.25 -4.75 1.12
N TRP A 40 8.75 -4.60 -0.09
CA TRP A 40 8.46 -3.45 -0.95
C TRP A 40 7.53 -3.87 -2.07
N ALA A 41 6.51 -3.06 -2.32
CA ALA A 41 5.52 -3.36 -3.34
C ALA A 41 4.90 -2.09 -3.89
N LEU A 42 4.20 -2.24 -5.02
CA LEU A 42 3.25 -1.24 -5.48
C LEU A 42 1.85 -1.81 -5.25
N LEU A 43 0.94 -0.99 -4.79
CA LEU A 43 -0.48 -1.33 -4.70
C LEU A 43 -1.26 -0.42 -5.65
N ARG A 44 -2.17 -1.02 -6.40
CA ARG A 44 -3.05 -0.28 -7.30
C ARG A 44 -4.49 -0.53 -6.85
N TYR A 45 -5.15 0.55 -6.45
CA TYR A 45 -6.53 0.53 -5.94
C TYR A 45 -7.47 0.95 -7.05
N ALA A 46 -8.49 0.14 -7.32
CA ALA A 46 -9.58 0.55 -8.20
C ALA A 46 -10.41 1.64 -7.54
N PRO A 47 -11.11 2.48 -8.32
CA PRO A 47 -12.02 3.46 -7.73
C PRO A 47 -13.03 2.79 -6.79
N GLY A 48 -13.14 3.32 -5.56
CA GLY A 48 -14.03 2.79 -4.54
C GLY A 48 -13.48 1.64 -3.73
N ALA A 49 -12.25 1.19 -4.01
CA ALA A 49 -11.64 0.10 -3.27
C ALA A 49 -11.43 0.47 -1.80
N ARG A 50 -11.55 -0.53 -0.94
CA ARG A 50 -11.37 -0.37 0.51
C ARG A 50 -10.49 -1.48 1.05
N VAL A 51 -9.69 -1.13 2.06
CA VAL A 51 -8.96 -2.11 2.86
C VAL A 51 -9.56 -2.07 4.27
N PRO A 52 -9.99 -3.21 4.81
CA PRO A 52 -10.53 -3.26 6.17
C PRO A 52 -9.56 -2.69 7.20
N GLU A 53 -10.07 -2.34 8.37
CA GLU A 53 -9.22 -1.89 9.45
C GLU A 53 -8.12 -2.91 9.74
N HIS A 54 -6.90 -2.44 9.87
CA HIS A 54 -5.74 -3.30 10.08
C HIS A 54 -4.75 -2.62 11.03
N LEU A 55 -4.00 -3.47 11.70
CA LEU A 55 -2.96 -3.07 12.66
C LEU A 55 -1.60 -3.10 11.97
N HIS A 56 -0.82 -2.05 12.14
CA HIS A 56 0.56 -2.02 11.66
C HIS A 56 1.45 -2.69 12.70
N THR A 57 1.92 -3.91 12.38
CA THR A 57 2.78 -4.69 13.28
C THR A 57 4.24 -4.23 13.22
N GLY A 58 4.55 -3.34 12.30
CA GLY A 58 5.81 -2.64 12.15
C GLY A 58 5.56 -1.36 11.39
N LEU A 59 6.58 -0.56 11.19
CA LEU A 59 6.45 0.69 10.42
C LEU A 59 6.00 0.37 8.99
N GLU A 60 5.01 1.11 8.51
CA GLU A 60 4.59 1.08 7.12
C GLU A 60 4.85 2.45 6.49
N THR A 61 5.54 2.46 5.37
CA THR A 61 5.86 3.68 4.63
C THR A 61 5.13 3.66 3.30
N ILE A 62 4.42 4.74 2.99
CA ILE A 62 3.66 4.86 1.75
C ILE A 62 4.07 6.14 1.05
N LEU A 63 4.27 6.05 -0.26
CA LEU A 63 4.37 7.21 -1.14
C LEU A 63 3.25 7.10 -2.17
N VAL A 64 2.33 8.05 -2.18
CA VAL A 64 1.25 8.08 -3.16
C VAL A 64 1.81 8.54 -4.50
N LEU A 65 1.67 7.71 -5.53
CA LEU A 65 2.21 7.98 -6.86
C LEU A 65 1.16 8.59 -7.79
N GLU A 66 -0.09 8.18 -7.65
CA GLU A 66 -1.20 8.67 -8.47
C GLU A 66 -2.49 8.56 -7.69
N GLY A 67 -3.42 9.50 -7.96
CA GLY A 67 -4.70 9.51 -7.26
C GLY A 67 -4.57 9.96 -5.82
N ALA A 68 -5.41 9.39 -4.97
CA ALA A 68 -5.42 9.74 -3.55
C ALA A 68 -5.85 8.54 -2.71
N GLN A 69 -5.20 8.39 -1.55
CA GLN A 69 -5.55 7.39 -0.56
C GLN A 69 -6.10 8.09 0.67
N GLY A 70 -7.21 7.60 1.19
CA GLY A 70 -7.86 8.19 2.36
C GLY A 70 -7.98 7.24 3.53
N ASP A 71 -8.06 7.80 4.71
CA ASP A 71 -8.41 7.11 5.95
C ASP A 71 -9.21 8.06 6.85
N ALA A 72 -9.44 7.68 8.10
CA ALA A 72 -10.23 8.50 9.02
C ALA A 72 -9.56 9.85 9.36
N PHE A 73 -8.27 9.98 9.09
CA PHE A 73 -7.50 11.16 9.46
C PHE A 73 -7.32 12.15 8.31
N GLY A 74 -7.56 11.72 7.07
CA GLY A 74 -7.43 12.62 5.92
C GLY A 74 -7.35 11.91 4.60
N THR A 75 -7.10 12.70 3.56
CA THR A 75 -6.91 12.23 2.20
C THR A 75 -5.53 12.68 1.73
N TYR A 76 -4.77 11.75 1.16
CA TYR A 76 -3.36 11.96 0.81
C TYR A 76 -3.21 11.82 -0.70
N GLU A 77 -2.85 12.92 -1.35
CA GLU A 77 -2.74 12.99 -2.81
C GLU A 77 -1.35 12.57 -3.29
N ALA A 78 -1.24 12.38 -4.59
CA ALA A 78 0.02 12.03 -5.24
C ALA A 78 1.15 12.95 -4.80
N GLY A 79 2.30 12.37 -4.49
CA GLY A 79 3.46 13.08 -3.95
C GLY A 79 3.52 13.10 -2.43
N THR A 80 2.48 12.63 -1.74
CA THR A 80 2.45 12.62 -0.27
C THR A 80 3.07 11.32 0.26
N MET A 81 3.93 11.45 1.25
CA MET A 81 4.46 10.31 2.00
C MET A 81 3.69 10.16 3.30
N VAL A 82 3.27 8.95 3.60
CA VAL A 82 2.56 8.62 4.83
C VAL A 82 3.38 7.60 5.61
N LEU A 83 3.63 7.89 6.88
CA LEU A 83 4.33 6.97 7.78
C LEU A 83 3.34 6.50 8.82
N ASN A 84 3.04 5.21 8.81
CA ASN A 84 2.15 4.58 9.78
C ASN A 84 2.98 3.84 10.81
N ALA A 85 3.04 4.38 12.02
CA ALA A 85 3.89 3.83 13.07
C ALA A 85 3.43 2.44 13.52
N GLU A 86 4.37 1.64 14.02
CA GLU A 86 4.03 0.37 14.65
C GLU A 86 3.00 0.60 15.76
N GLY A 87 1.98 -0.24 15.81
CA GLY A 87 0.89 -0.15 16.78
C GLY A 87 -0.27 0.72 16.35
N SER A 88 -0.12 1.50 15.27
CA SER A 88 -1.25 2.28 14.74
C SER A 88 -2.17 1.40 13.90
N ARG A 89 -3.39 1.87 13.70
CA ARG A 89 -4.37 1.16 12.89
C ARG A 89 -5.26 2.12 12.14
N HIS A 90 -5.76 1.67 11.00
CA HIS A 90 -6.72 2.39 10.18
C HIS A 90 -7.38 1.47 9.16
N ALA A 91 -8.48 1.94 8.59
CA ALA A 91 -9.03 1.42 7.35
C ALA A 91 -8.66 2.41 6.25
N VAL A 92 -8.52 1.91 5.02
CA VAL A 92 -8.10 2.71 3.87
C VAL A 92 -9.18 2.66 2.80
N TYR A 93 -9.36 3.76 2.11
CA TYR A 93 -10.23 3.81 0.95
C TYR A 93 -9.59 4.65 -0.17
N ALA A 94 -9.99 4.37 -1.39
CA ALA A 94 -9.51 5.10 -2.55
C ALA A 94 -10.71 5.46 -3.43
N ALA A 95 -11.40 6.56 -3.10
CA ALA A 95 -12.65 6.94 -3.77
C ALA A 95 -12.51 7.00 -5.29
N GLN A 96 -11.39 7.55 -5.78
CA GLN A 96 -11.11 7.68 -7.21
C GLN A 96 -10.05 6.71 -7.68
N GLY A 97 -9.62 5.78 -6.81
CA GLY A 97 -8.48 4.92 -7.10
C GLY A 97 -7.16 5.60 -6.79
N CYS A 98 -6.12 4.80 -6.64
CA CYS A 98 -4.77 5.32 -6.45
C CYS A 98 -3.72 4.26 -6.73
N VAL A 99 -2.48 4.71 -6.88
CA VAL A 99 -1.32 3.84 -6.92
C VAL A 99 -0.34 4.33 -5.87
N VAL A 100 0.14 3.42 -5.05
CA VAL A 100 1.08 3.74 -3.99
C VAL A 100 2.31 2.83 -4.05
N LEU A 101 3.46 3.40 -3.71
CA LEU A 101 4.65 2.62 -3.36
C LEU A 101 4.56 2.39 -1.84
N ILE A 102 4.70 1.15 -1.42
CA ILE A 102 4.56 0.78 -0.02
C ILE A 102 5.74 -0.07 0.43
N GLN A 103 6.16 0.17 1.67
CA GLN A 103 7.14 -0.67 2.34
C GLN A 103 6.54 -1.11 3.67
N TRP A 104 6.46 -2.42 3.87
CA TRP A 104 6.07 -3.00 5.15
C TRP A 104 7.31 -3.53 5.85
N GLN A 105 7.59 -3.02 7.04
CA GLN A 105 8.63 -3.60 7.89
C GLN A 105 8.22 -5.00 8.32
N ARG A 106 6.92 -5.18 8.61
CA ARG A 106 6.27 -6.45 8.93
C ARG A 106 4.88 -6.45 8.32
N PRO A 107 4.29 -7.64 8.06
CA PRO A 107 2.94 -7.72 7.51
C PRO A 107 1.92 -7.04 8.43
N VAL A 108 0.92 -6.40 7.82
CA VAL A 108 -0.21 -5.86 8.59
C VAL A 108 -1.10 -6.99 9.08
N GLN A 109 -1.86 -6.73 10.14
CA GLN A 109 -2.84 -7.67 10.67
C GLN A 109 -4.24 -7.11 10.42
N ILE A 110 -5.02 -7.80 9.61
CA ILE A 110 -6.42 -7.41 9.36
C ILE A 110 -7.21 -7.69 10.64
N LEU A 111 -7.99 -6.71 11.07
CA LEU A 111 -8.78 -6.82 12.29
C LEU A 111 -10.17 -7.35 11.98
N ASP A 112 -10.76 -8.08 12.94
CA ASP A 112 -12.08 -8.66 12.75
C ASP A 112 -13.15 -7.60 12.65
N GLY A 113 -14.23 -7.95 11.93
CA GLY A 113 -15.40 -7.09 11.80
C GLY A 113 -15.25 -5.98 10.77
N SER A 114 -14.20 -6.03 10.00
CA SER A 114 -13.91 -4.98 9.01
C SER A 114 -14.05 -5.48 7.59
#